data_eda0f9929f7907b7dbd1a4252b286460
#
_entry.id   eda0f9929f7907b7dbd1a4252b286460
#
_cell.length_a   1.000
_cell.length_b   1.000
_cell.length_c   1.000
_cell.angle_alpha   90.00
_cell.angle_beta   90.00
_cell.angle_gamma   90.00
#
_symmetry.space_group_name_H-M   'P 1'
#
loop_
_entity.id
_entity.type
_entity.pdbx_description
1 polymer ?
#
loop_
_entity_poly.entity_id
_entity_poly.type
_entity_poly.pdbx_seq_one_letter_code
_entity_poly.pdbx_strand_id
1 'polypeptide(L)'
;GFILSAFPEAKIIHVKRDAVATCWSIYRHSFTSNGNGYAYNQEDIAKYYELYSELMDFWHESYPNQIHDVGYEDLTINQQEETQKLLEYCELEWDENCLNFHTNERAVQTASSIQVRKKMYQGSSEAWKEHEAYLKILIKGLSSFRASR
;
A
#
# COMPACT_ATOMS: atom_id res chain seq x y z
N GLY A 1 -2.84 -15.76 6.84
CA GLY A 1 -2.73 -17.16 7.32
C GLY A 1 -3.68 -18.10 6.61
N PHE A 2 -4.98 -17.83 6.59
CA PHE A 2 -5.98 -18.74 5.95
C PHE A 2 -5.70 -18.98 4.46
N ILE A 3 -5.27 -17.96 3.72
CA ILE A 3 -4.94 -18.12 2.30
C ILE A 3 -3.79 -19.11 2.14
N LEU A 4 -2.70 -18.91 2.85
CA LEU A 4 -1.52 -19.79 2.76
C LEU A 4 -1.75 -21.18 3.34
N SER A 5 -2.66 -21.30 4.31
CA SER A 5 -3.08 -22.64 4.82
C SER A 5 -3.91 -23.40 3.79
N ALA A 6 -4.77 -22.72 3.03
CA ALA A 6 -5.61 -23.34 2.01
C ALA A 6 -4.88 -23.51 0.66
N PHE A 7 -3.98 -22.61 0.35
CA PHE A 7 -3.20 -22.56 -0.88
C PHE A 7 -1.72 -22.30 -0.56
N PRO A 8 -0.95 -23.32 -0.15
CA PRO A 8 0.44 -23.16 0.28
C PRO A 8 1.37 -22.57 -0.81
N GLU A 9 0.97 -22.67 -2.07
CA GLU A 9 1.72 -22.16 -3.23
C GLU A 9 1.31 -20.73 -3.63
N ALA A 10 0.36 -20.11 -2.89
CA ALA A 10 -0.08 -18.77 -3.21
C ALA A 10 1.06 -17.75 -3.06
N LYS A 11 1.24 -16.91 -4.06
CA LYS A 11 2.14 -15.76 -4.02
C LYS A 11 1.39 -14.58 -3.41
N ILE A 12 1.87 -14.06 -2.31
CA ILE A 12 1.28 -12.89 -1.62
C ILE A 12 2.10 -11.66 -1.98
N ILE A 13 1.43 -10.65 -2.52
CA ILE A 13 2.02 -9.35 -2.82
C ILE A 13 1.50 -8.36 -1.79
N HIS A 14 2.40 -7.73 -1.07
CA HIS A 14 2.09 -6.71 -0.09
C HIS A 14 2.61 -5.36 -0.56
N VAL A 15 1.71 -4.42 -0.87
CA VAL A 15 2.10 -3.07 -1.31
C VAL A 15 2.31 -2.18 -0.09
N LYS A 16 3.55 -1.79 0.15
CA LYS A 16 3.95 -0.85 1.21
C LYS A 16 4.01 0.57 0.66
N ARG A 17 3.48 1.50 1.42
CA ARG A 17 3.54 2.93 1.13
C ARG A 17 3.92 3.69 2.38
N ASP A 18 4.46 4.92 2.21
CA ASP A 18 4.73 5.83 3.34
C ASP A 18 3.59 5.82 4.36
N ALA A 19 3.94 5.61 5.63
CA ALA A 19 2.96 5.44 6.71
C ALA A 19 2.04 6.66 6.86
N VAL A 20 2.63 7.87 6.80
CA VAL A 20 1.85 9.11 6.95
C VAL A 20 0.96 9.33 5.74
N ALA A 21 1.47 9.06 4.53
CA ALA A 21 0.67 9.17 3.30
C ALA A 21 -0.51 8.19 3.29
N THR A 22 -0.28 6.95 3.74
CA THR A 22 -1.33 5.93 3.86
C THR A 22 -2.40 6.36 4.86
N CYS A 23 -2.00 6.72 6.06
CA CYS A 23 -2.90 7.12 7.13
C CYS A 23 -3.63 8.43 6.81
N TRP A 24 -2.95 9.39 6.18
CA TRP A 24 -3.58 10.62 5.67
C TRP A 24 -4.64 10.31 4.61
N SER A 25 -4.35 9.40 3.69
CA SER A 25 -5.31 8.99 2.66
C SER A 25 -6.57 8.35 3.27
N ILE A 26 -6.42 7.56 4.34
CA ILE A 26 -7.53 6.99 5.11
C ILE A 26 -8.32 8.10 5.80
N TYR A 27 -7.64 9.01 6.52
CA TYR A 27 -8.26 10.06 7.31
C TYR A 27 -9.15 11.02 6.50
N ARG A 28 -8.72 11.36 5.28
CA ARG A 28 -9.47 12.26 4.40
C ARG A 28 -10.60 11.56 3.61
N HIS A 29 -10.69 10.22 3.68
CA HIS A 29 -11.68 9.46 2.91
C HIS A 29 -12.97 9.26 3.74
N SER A 30 -14.12 9.55 3.12
CA SER A 30 -15.41 9.24 3.73
C SER A 30 -15.82 7.81 3.37
N PHE A 31 -15.77 6.93 4.36
CA PHE A 31 -16.17 5.54 4.18
C PHE A 31 -17.69 5.40 4.35
N THR A 32 -18.34 4.74 3.40
CA THR A 32 -19.79 4.47 3.43
C THR A 32 -20.12 3.13 4.09
N SER A 33 -19.12 2.26 4.29
CA SER A 33 -19.29 0.95 4.94
C SER A 33 -19.05 1.05 6.45
N ASN A 34 -19.72 0.17 7.21
CA ASN A 34 -19.50 0.02 8.64
C ASN A 34 -18.12 -0.61 8.92
N GLY A 35 -17.59 -0.38 10.15
CA GLY A 35 -16.33 -0.99 10.61
C GLY A 35 -15.09 -0.09 10.44
N ASN A 36 -15.20 1.07 9.78
CA ASN A 36 -14.09 2.00 9.59
C ASN A 36 -14.08 3.17 10.57
N GLY A 37 -14.60 3.00 11.79
CA GLY A 37 -14.68 4.07 12.80
C GLY A 37 -13.32 4.67 13.17
N TYR A 38 -12.26 3.86 13.15
CA TYR A 38 -10.89 4.30 13.39
C TYR A 38 -10.41 5.37 12.37
N ALA A 39 -10.99 5.40 11.16
CA ALA A 39 -10.59 6.30 10.09
C ALA A 39 -10.84 7.80 10.37
N TYR A 40 -11.63 8.11 11.39
CA TYR A 40 -12.06 9.48 11.71
C TYR A 40 -11.31 10.12 12.88
N ASN A 41 -10.31 9.43 13.44
CA ASN A 41 -9.48 9.92 14.54
C ASN A 41 -7.99 9.64 14.24
N GLN A 42 -7.12 10.65 14.40
CA GLN A 42 -5.71 10.52 14.06
C GLN A 42 -4.95 9.55 14.98
N GLU A 43 -5.30 9.48 16.27
CA GLU A 43 -4.68 8.56 17.22
C GLU A 43 -5.09 7.11 16.91
N ASP A 44 -6.38 6.90 16.62
CA ASP A 44 -6.90 5.58 16.28
C ASP A 44 -6.31 5.04 14.97
N ILE A 45 -6.14 5.90 13.96
CA ILE A 45 -5.48 5.52 12.69
C ILE A 45 -4.03 5.13 12.95
N ALA A 46 -3.28 5.93 13.73
CA ALA A 46 -1.88 5.63 14.03
C ALA A 46 -1.76 4.28 14.76
N LYS A 47 -2.62 4.04 15.73
CA LYS A 47 -2.66 2.76 16.46
C LYS A 47 -3.08 1.59 15.58
N TYR A 48 -4.01 1.79 14.66
CA TYR A 48 -4.40 0.75 13.70
C TYR A 48 -3.26 0.43 12.73
N TYR A 49 -2.47 1.44 12.33
CA TYR A 49 -1.28 1.23 11.50
C TYR A 49 -0.19 0.45 12.26
N GLU A 50 0.00 0.71 13.55
CA GLU A 50 0.90 -0.06 14.41
C GLU A 50 0.51 -1.55 14.44
N LEU A 51 -0.76 -1.85 14.73
CA LEU A 51 -1.29 -3.23 14.70
C LEU A 51 -1.12 -3.90 13.34
N TYR A 52 -1.32 -3.15 12.26
CA TYR A 52 -1.07 -3.66 10.91
C TYR A 52 0.41 -4.01 10.70
N SER A 53 1.34 -3.14 11.14
CA SER A 53 2.78 -3.38 11.00
C SER A 53 3.21 -4.62 11.77
N GLU A 54 2.82 -4.73 13.04
CA GLU A 54 3.08 -5.91 13.88
C GLU A 54 2.54 -7.20 13.26
N LEU A 55 1.33 -7.13 12.69
CA LEU A 55 0.73 -8.28 12.01
C LEU A 55 1.51 -8.67 10.75
N MET A 56 2.02 -7.71 9.98
CA MET A 56 2.83 -8.01 8.81
C MET A 56 4.18 -8.61 9.19
N ASP A 57 4.83 -8.09 10.23
CA ASP A 57 6.08 -8.66 10.77
C ASP A 57 5.86 -10.13 11.19
N PHE A 58 4.76 -10.40 11.92
CA PHE A 58 4.38 -11.78 12.29
C PHE A 58 4.17 -12.68 11.05
N TRP A 59 3.55 -12.16 9.98
CA TRP A 59 3.35 -12.96 8.76
C TRP A 59 4.65 -13.20 8.01
N HIS A 60 5.56 -12.24 7.95
CA HIS A 60 6.89 -12.43 7.35
C HIS A 60 7.71 -13.48 8.10
N GLU A 61 7.64 -13.49 9.44
CA GLU A 61 8.29 -14.51 10.27
C GLU A 61 7.65 -15.90 10.10
N SER A 62 6.32 -15.96 10.04
CA SER A 62 5.56 -17.21 9.94
C SER A 62 5.65 -17.85 8.56
N TYR A 63 5.79 -17.06 7.51
CA TYR A 63 5.81 -17.49 6.10
C TYR A 63 6.97 -16.84 5.35
N PRO A 64 8.23 -17.21 5.67
CA PRO A 64 9.40 -16.63 5.04
C PRO A 64 9.39 -16.90 3.52
N ASN A 65 9.70 -15.86 2.74
CA ASN A 65 9.74 -15.86 1.27
C ASN A 65 8.39 -16.07 0.55
N GLN A 66 7.26 -16.09 1.27
CA GLN A 66 5.93 -16.21 0.66
C GLN A 66 5.19 -14.88 0.51
N ILE A 67 5.74 -13.82 1.08
CA ILE A 67 5.20 -12.46 0.98
C ILE A 67 6.26 -11.59 0.33
N HIS A 68 5.91 -10.97 -0.80
CA HIS A 68 6.76 -10.02 -1.52
C HIS A 68 6.31 -8.59 -1.25
N ASP A 69 7.16 -7.79 -0.63
CA ASP A 69 6.89 -6.38 -0.40
C ASP A 69 7.22 -5.56 -1.66
N VAL A 70 6.25 -4.81 -2.14
CA VAL A 70 6.41 -3.83 -3.22
C VAL A 70 6.35 -2.43 -2.62
N GLY A 71 7.44 -1.69 -2.68
CA GLY A 71 7.48 -0.29 -2.30
C GLY A 71 6.71 0.58 -3.31
N TYR A 72 5.62 1.22 -2.87
CA TYR A 72 4.82 2.07 -3.76
C TYR A 72 5.63 3.23 -4.35
N GLU A 73 6.46 3.86 -3.54
CA GLU A 73 7.32 4.97 -3.96
C GLU A 73 8.35 4.48 -4.99
N ASP A 74 9.01 3.36 -4.72
CA ASP A 74 10.00 2.77 -5.63
C ASP A 74 9.36 2.37 -6.95
N LEU A 75 8.17 1.76 -6.89
CA LEU A 75 7.38 1.43 -8.07
C LEU A 75 7.02 2.67 -8.91
N THR A 76 6.71 3.81 -8.27
CA THR A 76 6.39 5.04 -9.00
C THR A 76 7.62 5.73 -9.61
N ILE A 77 8.81 5.48 -9.07
CA ILE A 77 10.08 6.04 -9.57
C ILE A 77 10.69 5.13 -10.64
N ASN A 78 10.74 3.82 -10.37
CA ASN A 78 11.41 2.81 -11.17
C ASN A 78 10.41 1.75 -11.68
N GLN A 79 9.32 2.20 -12.31
CA GLN A 79 8.18 1.34 -12.68
C GLN A 79 8.62 0.06 -13.38
N GLN A 80 9.52 0.14 -14.36
CA GLN A 80 9.93 -1.03 -15.14
C GLN A 80 10.67 -2.05 -14.26
N GLU A 81 11.68 -1.59 -13.50
CA GLU A 81 12.50 -2.46 -12.66
C GLU A 81 11.66 -3.15 -11.57
N GLU A 82 10.81 -2.39 -10.87
CA GLU A 82 9.95 -2.92 -9.81
C GLU A 82 8.87 -3.87 -10.37
N THR A 83 8.35 -3.58 -11.56
CA THR A 83 7.42 -4.49 -12.23
C THR A 83 8.12 -5.80 -12.65
N GLN A 84 9.36 -5.73 -13.11
CA GLN A 84 10.14 -6.93 -13.44
C GLN A 84 10.37 -7.82 -12.21
N LYS A 85 10.80 -7.24 -11.09
CA LYS A 85 10.96 -7.97 -9.82
C LYS A 85 9.65 -8.62 -9.36
N LEU A 86 8.53 -7.92 -9.50
CA LEU A 86 7.22 -8.42 -9.16
C LEU A 86 6.80 -9.62 -10.04
N LEU A 87 7.00 -9.53 -11.35
CA LEU A 87 6.70 -10.62 -12.28
C LEU A 87 7.61 -11.82 -12.05
N GLU A 88 8.90 -11.61 -11.76
CA GLU A 88 9.84 -12.67 -11.39
C GLU A 88 9.38 -13.41 -10.13
N TYR A 89 8.99 -12.66 -9.08
CA TYR A 89 8.42 -13.28 -7.87
C TYR A 89 7.15 -14.09 -8.18
N CYS A 90 6.31 -13.60 -9.08
CA CYS A 90 5.09 -14.30 -9.49
C CYS A 90 5.35 -15.46 -10.46
N GLU A 91 6.59 -15.68 -10.90
CA GLU A 91 6.96 -16.68 -11.92
C GLU A 91 6.24 -16.44 -13.25
N LEU A 92 6.06 -15.16 -13.61
CA LEU A 92 5.42 -14.73 -14.84
C LEU A 92 6.45 -14.14 -15.81
N GLU A 93 6.23 -14.35 -17.09
CA GLU A 93 7.04 -13.75 -18.13
C GLU A 93 6.80 -12.24 -18.22
N TRP A 94 7.83 -11.51 -18.67
CA TRP A 94 7.73 -10.07 -18.90
C TRP A 94 6.74 -9.76 -20.03
N ASP A 95 5.86 -8.78 -19.79
CA ASP A 95 4.97 -8.20 -20.80
C ASP A 95 4.99 -6.67 -20.67
N GLU A 96 5.35 -5.97 -21.76
CA GLU A 96 5.38 -4.50 -21.80
C GLU A 96 4.03 -3.84 -21.49
N ASN A 97 2.92 -4.55 -21.71
CA ASN A 97 1.58 -4.07 -21.36
C ASN A 97 1.43 -3.79 -19.87
N CYS A 98 2.25 -4.41 -19.01
CA CYS A 98 2.28 -4.13 -17.58
C CYS A 98 2.65 -2.67 -17.27
N LEU A 99 3.45 -2.01 -18.13
CA LEU A 99 3.79 -0.59 -18.01
C LEU A 99 2.64 0.32 -18.48
N ASN A 100 1.76 -0.20 -19.33
CA ASN A 100 0.65 0.53 -19.95
C ASN A 100 -0.71 0.20 -19.34
N PHE A 101 -0.75 -0.19 -18.05
CA PHE A 101 -1.96 -0.59 -17.32
C PHE A 101 -3.12 0.41 -17.45
N HIS A 102 -2.82 1.70 -17.62
CA HIS A 102 -3.79 2.79 -17.73
C HIS A 102 -4.60 2.75 -19.04
N THR A 103 -4.14 2.03 -20.06
CA THR A 103 -4.86 1.81 -21.32
C THR A 103 -5.82 0.63 -21.26
N ASN A 104 -5.78 -0.19 -20.20
CA ASN A 104 -6.64 -1.34 -20.04
C ASN A 104 -8.09 -0.90 -19.79
N GLU A 105 -9.01 -1.39 -20.61
CA GLU A 105 -10.45 -1.04 -20.57
C GLU A 105 -11.27 -1.90 -19.59
N ARG A 106 -10.64 -2.88 -18.94
CA ARG A 106 -11.36 -3.75 -17.98
C ARG A 106 -12.05 -2.91 -16.90
N ALA A 107 -13.30 -3.22 -16.61
CA ALA A 107 -14.08 -2.52 -15.60
C ALA A 107 -13.43 -2.62 -14.21
N VAL A 108 -13.23 -1.49 -13.54
CA VAL A 108 -12.70 -1.39 -12.18
C VAL A 108 -13.80 -0.84 -11.28
N GLN A 109 -14.21 -1.64 -10.30
CA GLN A 109 -15.28 -1.32 -9.35
C GLN A 109 -14.73 -0.95 -7.96
N THR A 110 -13.74 -0.06 -7.92
CA THR A 110 -13.15 0.40 -6.66
C THR A 110 -13.17 1.93 -6.57
N ALA A 111 -12.97 2.46 -5.36
CA ALA A 111 -12.83 3.91 -5.14
C ALA A 111 -11.71 4.55 -5.98
N SER A 112 -10.73 3.74 -6.42
CA SER A 112 -9.60 4.18 -7.26
C SER A 112 -9.85 4.03 -8.76
N SER A 113 -11.09 3.77 -9.21
CA SER A 113 -11.42 3.52 -10.62
C SER A 113 -10.96 4.62 -11.59
N ILE A 114 -10.94 5.87 -11.16
CA ILE A 114 -10.46 7.00 -11.96
C ILE A 114 -8.93 7.05 -11.96
N GLN A 115 -8.29 6.67 -10.85
CA GLN A 115 -6.82 6.75 -10.70
C GLN A 115 -6.12 5.70 -11.56
N VAL A 116 -6.65 4.49 -11.65
CA VAL A 116 -6.06 3.41 -12.48
C VAL A 116 -6.10 3.68 -13.98
N ARG A 117 -6.85 4.69 -14.42
CA ARG A 117 -6.88 5.16 -15.82
C ARG A 117 -5.85 6.24 -16.13
N LYS A 118 -5.08 6.66 -15.14
CA LYS A 118 -4.01 7.64 -15.32
C LYS A 118 -2.66 6.92 -15.36
N LYS A 119 -1.72 7.49 -16.10
CA LYS A 119 -0.32 7.05 -16.01
C LYS A 119 0.14 7.15 -14.57
N MET A 120 1.04 6.27 -14.19
CA MET A 120 1.69 6.34 -12.89
C MET A 120 2.36 7.72 -12.71
N TYR A 121 2.17 8.32 -11.56
CA TYR A 121 2.73 9.63 -11.23
C TYR A 121 3.39 9.60 -9.85
N GLN A 122 4.41 10.41 -9.69
CA GLN A 122 5.15 10.57 -8.45
C GLN A 122 4.52 11.64 -7.56
N GLY A 123 4.93 11.68 -6.28
CA GLY A 123 4.58 12.75 -5.36
C GLY A 123 3.28 12.55 -4.57
N SER A 124 2.49 11.52 -4.86
CA SER A 124 1.27 11.26 -4.09
C SER A 124 1.53 10.93 -2.62
N SER A 125 2.71 10.42 -2.28
CA SER A 125 3.13 10.16 -0.91
C SER A 125 3.63 11.40 -0.18
N GLU A 126 3.76 12.54 -0.86
CA GLU A 126 4.15 13.83 -0.28
C GLU A 126 2.96 14.77 -0.05
N ALA A 127 1.77 14.46 -0.59
CA ALA A 127 0.60 15.33 -0.57
C ALA A 127 0.11 15.69 0.84
N TRP A 128 0.39 14.87 1.85
CA TRP A 128 0.06 15.16 3.24
C TRP A 128 0.85 16.35 3.82
N LYS A 129 2.02 16.69 3.23
CA LYS A 129 2.88 17.78 3.70
C LYS A 129 2.19 19.14 3.61
N GLU A 130 1.29 19.35 2.66
CA GLU A 130 0.46 20.54 2.55
C GLU A 130 -0.47 20.73 3.77
N HIS A 131 -0.74 19.64 4.51
CA HIS A 131 -1.62 19.59 5.67
C HIS A 131 -0.88 19.28 6.97
N GLU A 132 0.45 19.28 6.97
CA GLU A 132 1.31 18.86 8.09
C GLU A 132 0.93 19.55 9.42
N ALA A 133 0.58 20.84 9.36
CA ALA A 133 0.19 21.62 10.54
C ALA A 133 -1.02 21.02 11.30
N TYR A 134 -1.91 20.32 10.58
CA TYR A 134 -3.11 19.68 11.12
C TYR A 134 -2.93 18.20 11.44
N LEU A 135 -1.80 17.60 11.08
CA LEU A 135 -1.53 16.17 11.20
C LEU A 135 -0.53 15.84 12.32
N LYS A 136 -0.27 16.76 13.24
CA LYS A 136 0.76 16.61 14.28
C LYS A 136 0.57 15.36 15.15
N ILE A 137 -0.66 15.03 15.49
CA ILE A 137 -1.00 13.85 16.29
C ILE A 137 -0.67 12.58 15.51
N LEU A 138 -1.13 12.50 14.28
CA LEU A 138 -0.87 11.39 13.37
C LEU A 138 0.63 11.18 13.14
N ILE A 139 1.34 12.26 12.79
CA ILE A 139 2.79 12.22 12.52
C ILE A 139 3.57 11.76 13.75
N LYS A 140 3.19 12.22 14.95
CA LYS A 140 3.79 11.80 16.21
C LYS A 140 3.53 10.31 16.48
N GLY A 141 2.30 9.83 16.27
CA GLY A 141 1.94 8.43 16.45
C GLY A 141 2.67 7.48 15.49
N LEU A 142 3.05 7.98 14.30
CA LEU A 142 3.75 7.20 13.27
C LEU A 142 5.28 7.42 13.25
N SER A 143 5.85 8.08 14.25
CA SER A 143 7.28 8.47 14.24
C SER A 143 8.24 7.29 14.15
N SER A 144 7.93 6.14 14.76
CA SER A 144 8.72 4.90 14.70
C SER A 144 8.81 4.31 13.28
N PHE A 145 7.77 4.49 12.47
CA PHE A 145 7.70 3.95 11.11
C PHE A 145 8.35 4.85 10.04
N ARG A 146 8.73 6.07 10.40
CA ARG A 146 9.44 7.01 9.51
C ARG A 146 10.95 6.81 9.51
N ALA A 147 11.50 6.20 10.57
CA ALA A 147 12.93 5.98 10.74
C ALA A 147 13.47 4.72 10.04
N SER A 148 12.58 3.90 9.46
CA SER A 148 12.91 2.59 8.86
C SER A 148 13.09 2.64 7.32
N ARG A 149 13.50 3.81 6.79
CA ARG A 149 13.88 4.00 5.38
C ARG A 149 15.38 4.04 5.20
#